data_900df069c93ddaf0912e4fd353f4275d
#
_entry.id   900df069c93ddaf0912e4fd353f4275d
#
_cell.length_a   1.000
_cell.length_b   1.000
_cell.length_c   1.000
_cell.angle_alpha   90.00
_cell.angle_beta   90.00
_cell.angle_gamma   90.00
#
_symmetry.space_group_name_H-M   'P 1'
#
loop_
_entity.id
_entity.type
_entity.pdbx_description
1 polymer ?
#
loop_
_entity_poly.entity_id
_entity_poly.type
_entity_poly.pdbx_seq_one_letter_code
_entity_poly.pdbx_strand_id
1 'polypeptide(L)'
;MKGGNIYMNSRYKDIINLLIKYGQTSELIKAEVLIGSQSRESNGADEYSDIDVILFVSDIDFFINSDEWINFLGKYYISFVERTVSGGMERRVFFEDAIDADFIFLQAENISRIYELSEIVSRSYKMLLDKTNFTDIIKHVAESGKPFAIPLENEFQNLISEFWFHVIWSAKKVMRGERWSAITCVDGHMKEMLLKMLEYYSHALHGTDYDTWHSGRFIEQWAEQWVVEEFQNIYAGYSDKDIMKATVTTMNLFRKVSVETADKWNYQYPVVSDKYATEWFNNIYL
;
A
#
# COMPACT_ATOMS: atom_id res chain seq x y z
N MET A 1 3.42 -21.53 -23.44
CA MET A 1 3.69 -20.21 -22.83
C MET A 1 4.90 -20.21 -21.86
N LYS A 2 5.95 -21.01 -22.11
CA LYS A 2 7.17 -21.03 -21.26
C LYS A 2 8.33 -20.18 -21.79
N GLY A 3 8.21 -19.60 -22.99
CA GLY A 3 9.30 -18.79 -23.59
C GLY A 3 9.27 -17.30 -23.23
N GLY A 4 8.12 -16.75 -22.83
CA GLY A 4 7.96 -15.34 -22.45
C GLY A 4 8.64 -15.02 -21.11
N ASN A 5 8.56 -15.92 -20.15
CA ASN A 5 9.05 -15.73 -18.78
C ASN A 5 10.58 -15.58 -18.67
N ILE A 6 11.35 -16.25 -19.55
CA ILE A 6 12.83 -16.13 -19.55
C ILE A 6 13.27 -14.80 -20.18
N TYR A 7 12.58 -14.36 -21.22
CA TYR A 7 12.91 -13.11 -21.94
C TYR A 7 12.58 -11.88 -21.07
N MET A 8 11.41 -11.83 -20.46
CA MET A 8 11.01 -10.74 -19.56
C MET A 8 11.95 -10.63 -18.35
N ASN A 9 12.26 -11.74 -17.70
CA ASN A 9 13.19 -11.75 -16.55
C ASN A 9 14.61 -11.24 -16.94
N SER A 10 15.05 -11.40 -18.21
CA SER A 10 16.31 -10.83 -18.66
C SER A 10 16.25 -9.30 -18.78
N ARG A 11 15.13 -8.71 -19.25
CA ARG A 11 15.00 -7.26 -19.43
C ARG A 11 14.93 -6.47 -18.12
N TYR A 12 14.26 -6.99 -17.08
CA TYR A 12 14.34 -6.40 -15.74
C TYR A 12 15.78 -6.32 -15.25
N LYS A 13 16.55 -7.40 -15.44
CA LYS A 13 17.98 -7.44 -15.11
C LYS A 13 18.80 -6.44 -15.93
N ASP A 14 18.45 -6.25 -17.20
CA ASP A 14 19.15 -5.31 -18.08
C ASP A 14 18.96 -3.87 -17.59
N ILE A 15 17.74 -3.47 -17.19
CA ILE A 15 17.47 -2.15 -16.61
C ILE A 15 18.24 -1.96 -15.30
N ILE A 16 18.22 -2.94 -14.41
CA ILE A 16 18.98 -2.90 -13.14
C ILE A 16 20.48 -2.77 -13.41
N ASN A 17 21.02 -3.53 -14.36
CA ASN A 17 22.44 -3.46 -14.73
C ASN A 17 22.82 -2.10 -15.35
N LEU A 18 21.94 -1.52 -16.17
CA LEU A 18 22.14 -0.19 -16.73
C LEU A 18 22.05 0.88 -15.65
N LEU A 19 21.17 0.74 -14.67
CA LEU A 19 21.10 1.64 -13.51
C LEU A 19 22.41 1.62 -12.73
N ILE A 20 22.89 0.43 -12.36
CA ILE A 20 24.20 0.28 -11.68
C ILE A 20 25.33 0.93 -12.49
N LYS A 21 25.36 0.71 -13.81
CA LYS A 21 26.35 1.31 -14.68
C LYS A 21 26.26 2.84 -14.71
N TYR A 22 25.04 3.38 -14.79
CA TYR A 22 24.81 4.82 -14.72
C TYR A 22 25.27 5.37 -13.37
N GLY A 23 24.88 4.73 -12.29
CA GLY A 23 25.28 5.11 -10.93
C GLY A 23 26.79 5.08 -10.72
N GLN A 24 27.51 4.11 -11.28
CA GLN A 24 28.98 4.03 -11.19
C GLN A 24 29.67 5.26 -11.81
N THR A 25 29.13 5.81 -12.89
CA THR A 25 29.70 6.95 -13.62
C THR A 25 29.15 8.30 -13.15
N SER A 26 27.94 8.36 -12.61
CA SER A 26 27.32 9.58 -12.14
C SER A 26 27.89 10.05 -10.80
N GLU A 27 28.33 11.31 -10.74
CA GLU A 27 28.72 11.95 -9.47
C GLU A 27 27.53 12.28 -8.57
N LEU A 28 26.32 12.30 -9.12
CA LEU A 28 25.10 12.64 -8.40
C LEU A 28 24.52 11.47 -7.59
N ILE A 29 24.73 10.22 -8.03
CA ILE A 29 24.27 9.03 -7.30
C ILE A 29 25.34 8.59 -6.30
N LYS A 30 24.92 8.45 -5.05
CA LYS A 30 25.77 8.03 -3.93
C LYS A 30 25.56 6.58 -3.52
N ALA A 31 24.30 6.12 -3.57
CA ALA A 31 23.97 4.70 -3.34
C ALA A 31 22.66 4.33 -4.05
N GLU A 32 22.49 3.05 -4.35
CA GLU A 32 21.32 2.45 -4.99
C GLU A 32 20.90 1.21 -4.21
N VAL A 33 19.64 1.15 -3.81
CA VAL A 33 19.06 0.05 -3.03
C VAL A 33 17.82 -0.48 -3.71
N LEU A 34 17.90 -1.70 -4.20
CA LEU A 34 16.74 -2.43 -4.73
C LEU A 34 15.89 -2.92 -3.55
N ILE A 35 14.61 -2.69 -3.62
CA ILE A 35 13.62 -3.13 -2.64
C ILE A 35 12.49 -3.91 -3.35
N GLY A 36 11.41 -4.19 -2.66
CA GLY A 36 10.24 -4.82 -3.29
C GLY A 36 10.47 -6.27 -3.73
N SER A 37 9.69 -6.69 -4.72
CA SER A 37 9.64 -8.10 -5.18
C SER A 37 10.96 -8.58 -5.80
N GLN A 38 11.67 -7.69 -6.51
CA GLN A 38 12.94 -8.00 -7.17
C GLN A 38 14.11 -8.23 -6.20
N SER A 39 13.97 -7.81 -4.93
CA SER A 39 14.99 -8.00 -3.90
C SER A 39 14.81 -9.29 -3.09
N ARG A 40 13.65 -9.98 -3.20
CA ARG A 40 13.28 -11.14 -2.36
C ARG A 40 13.83 -12.45 -2.91
N GLU A 41 14.13 -13.38 -2.01
CA GLU A 41 14.48 -14.77 -2.35
C GLU A 41 13.25 -15.69 -2.41
N SER A 42 12.25 -15.45 -1.55
CA SER A 42 10.97 -16.14 -1.51
C SER A 42 9.82 -15.21 -1.91
N ASN A 43 8.79 -15.70 -2.57
CA ASN A 43 7.74 -14.89 -3.20
C ASN A 43 8.33 -13.77 -4.04
N GLY A 44 9.36 -14.13 -4.83
CA GLY A 44 10.12 -13.22 -5.65
C GLY A 44 9.31 -12.69 -6.83
N ALA A 45 9.96 -11.84 -7.63
CA ALA A 45 9.38 -11.20 -8.79
C ALA A 45 8.90 -12.19 -9.86
N ASP A 46 7.79 -11.85 -10.47
CA ASP A 46 7.23 -12.49 -11.66
C ASP A 46 7.27 -11.53 -12.89
N GLU A 47 6.59 -11.93 -13.96
CA GLU A 47 6.53 -11.14 -15.21
C GLU A 47 5.69 -9.84 -15.10
N TYR A 48 4.97 -9.64 -14.00
CA TYR A 48 4.13 -8.46 -13.72
C TYR A 48 4.67 -7.62 -12.56
N SER A 49 5.85 -7.96 -12.06
CA SER A 49 6.46 -7.26 -10.93
C SER A 49 7.17 -5.99 -11.41
N ASP A 50 7.14 -4.97 -10.58
CA ASP A 50 7.85 -3.70 -10.71
C ASP A 50 9.34 -3.81 -10.30
N ILE A 51 10.11 -2.76 -10.63
CA ILE A 51 11.46 -2.53 -10.13
C ILE A 51 11.39 -1.36 -9.15
N ASP A 52 11.48 -1.63 -7.86
CA ASP A 52 11.49 -0.58 -6.84
C ASP A 52 12.93 -0.27 -6.44
N VAL A 53 13.39 0.98 -6.58
CA VAL A 53 14.75 1.38 -6.22
C VAL A 53 14.74 2.67 -5.40
N ILE A 54 15.45 2.65 -4.28
CA ILE A 54 15.79 3.86 -3.54
C ILE A 54 17.14 4.36 -4.06
N LEU A 55 17.16 5.60 -4.54
CA LEU A 55 18.34 6.30 -5.00
C LEU A 55 18.75 7.39 -3.99
N PHE A 56 19.91 7.25 -3.40
CA PHE A 56 20.54 8.30 -2.61
C PHE A 56 21.32 9.22 -3.53
N VAL A 57 20.84 10.45 -3.66
CA VAL A 57 21.37 11.41 -4.64
C VAL A 57 21.76 12.73 -3.97
N SER A 58 22.69 13.46 -4.59
CA SER A 58 23.06 14.82 -4.15
C SER A 58 22.21 15.93 -4.77
N ASP A 59 21.44 15.62 -5.83
CA ASP A 59 20.55 16.58 -6.51
C ASP A 59 19.26 15.86 -6.94
N ILE A 60 18.20 15.95 -6.12
CA ILE A 60 16.90 15.35 -6.43
C ILE A 60 16.26 16.07 -7.62
N ASP A 61 16.42 17.39 -7.74
CA ASP A 61 15.79 18.20 -8.81
C ASP A 61 16.26 17.76 -10.19
N PHE A 62 17.52 17.37 -10.33
CA PHE A 62 18.03 16.79 -11.57
C PHE A 62 17.25 15.51 -11.95
N PHE A 63 17.06 14.59 -11.00
CA PHE A 63 16.43 13.29 -11.28
C PHE A 63 14.93 13.37 -11.57
N ILE A 64 14.23 14.34 -10.97
CA ILE A 64 12.80 14.53 -11.22
C ILE A 64 12.50 15.35 -12.48
N ASN A 65 13.43 16.20 -12.93
CA ASN A 65 13.20 17.12 -14.07
C ASN A 65 13.96 16.72 -15.35
N SER A 66 15.01 15.89 -15.27
CA SER A 66 15.78 15.45 -16.43
C SER A 66 15.43 14.04 -16.87
N ASP A 67 15.25 13.83 -18.17
CA ASP A 67 15.03 12.51 -18.77
C ASP A 67 16.35 11.83 -19.20
N GLU A 68 17.49 12.48 -19.04
CA GLU A 68 18.79 11.99 -19.52
C GLU A 68 19.13 10.62 -18.93
N TRP A 69 19.01 10.49 -17.62
CA TRP A 69 19.32 9.25 -16.91
C TRP A 69 18.34 8.12 -17.22
N ILE A 70 17.03 8.43 -17.43
CA ILE A 70 16.02 7.42 -17.80
C ILE A 70 16.28 6.92 -19.22
N ASN A 71 16.58 7.82 -20.15
CA ASN A 71 16.92 7.46 -21.52
C ASN A 71 18.16 6.56 -21.59
N PHE A 72 19.10 6.67 -20.63
CA PHE A 72 20.23 5.75 -20.51
C PHE A 72 19.80 4.34 -20.11
N LEU A 73 18.76 4.21 -19.27
CA LEU A 73 18.23 2.91 -18.82
C LEU A 73 17.45 2.19 -19.92
N GLY A 74 16.87 2.92 -20.86
CA GLY A 74 16.13 2.33 -21.96
C GLY A 74 15.09 3.26 -22.57
N LYS A 75 14.44 2.76 -23.62
CA LYS A 75 13.32 3.47 -24.22
C LYS A 75 12.11 3.37 -23.29
N TYR A 76 11.60 4.51 -22.83
CA TYR A 76 10.40 4.60 -22.01
C TYR A 76 9.24 5.25 -22.78
N TYR A 77 8.00 5.05 -22.30
CA TYR A 77 6.79 5.55 -22.93
C TYR A 77 5.92 6.38 -21.99
N ILE A 78 5.96 6.09 -20.68
CA ILE A 78 5.22 6.82 -19.67
C ILE A 78 6.18 7.14 -18.53
N SER A 79 6.17 8.37 -18.06
CA SER A 79 6.88 8.77 -16.86
C SER A 79 6.16 9.91 -16.17
N PHE A 80 6.08 9.87 -14.85
CA PHE A 80 5.54 10.96 -14.04
C PHE A 80 6.24 10.99 -12.67
N VAL A 81 6.10 12.12 -12.02
CA VAL A 81 6.67 12.38 -10.69
C VAL A 81 5.54 12.56 -9.70
N GLU A 82 5.64 11.91 -8.55
CA GLU A 82 4.70 12.09 -7.45
C GLU A 82 5.41 12.18 -6.10
N ARG A 83 4.65 12.50 -5.06
CA ARG A 83 5.15 12.46 -3.69
C ARG A 83 4.89 11.09 -3.10
N THR A 84 5.90 10.52 -2.45
CA THR A 84 5.71 9.32 -1.65
C THR A 84 4.87 9.61 -0.42
N VAL A 85 4.29 8.58 0.19
CA VAL A 85 3.51 8.69 1.44
C VAL A 85 4.33 9.33 2.58
N SER A 86 5.64 9.09 2.61
CA SER A 86 6.59 9.71 3.56
C SER A 86 7.03 11.13 3.16
N GLY A 87 6.43 11.72 2.11
CA GLY A 87 6.74 13.08 1.67
C GLY A 87 8.04 13.23 0.85
N GLY A 88 8.67 12.12 0.46
CA GLY A 88 9.74 12.09 -0.51
C GLY A 88 9.25 12.34 -1.94
N MET A 89 10.16 12.27 -2.91
CA MET A 89 9.83 12.32 -4.33
C MET A 89 10.09 10.97 -4.97
N GLU A 90 9.21 10.60 -5.88
CA GLU A 90 9.29 9.35 -6.62
C GLU A 90 9.05 9.63 -8.10
N ARG A 91 9.80 8.98 -8.95
CA ARG A 91 9.56 9.00 -10.39
C ARG A 91 9.25 7.61 -10.89
N ARG A 92 8.06 7.45 -11.46
CA ARG A 92 7.59 6.20 -12.03
C ARG A 92 7.78 6.20 -13.54
N VAL A 93 8.19 5.06 -14.06
CA VAL A 93 8.54 4.93 -15.49
C VAL A 93 8.04 3.60 -16.02
N PHE A 94 7.29 3.64 -17.12
CA PHE A 94 7.05 2.46 -17.96
C PHE A 94 8.02 2.44 -19.15
N PHE A 95 8.89 1.48 -19.14
CA PHE A 95 9.77 1.16 -20.26
C PHE A 95 9.06 0.30 -21.32
N GLU A 96 9.76 -0.02 -22.41
CA GLU A 96 9.28 -0.94 -23.42
C GLU A 96 8.87 -2.29 -22.82
N ASP A 97 7.84 -2.95 -23.41
CA ASP A 97 7.22 -4.18 -22.92
C ASP A 97 6.53 -4.06 -21.55
N ALA A 98 6.06 -2.85 -21.22
CA ALA A 98 5.36 -2.53 -19.98
C ALA A 98 6.18 -2.87 -18.70
N ILE A 99 7.50 -2.83 -18.78
CA ILE A 99 8.35 -2.94 -17.61
C ILE A 99 8.25 -1.63 -16.84
N ASP A 100 7.75 -1.66 -15.63
CA ASP A 100 7.67 -0.51 -14.76
C ASP A 100 8.82 -0.48 -13.73
N ALA A 101 9.20 0.75 -13.41
CA ALA A 101 10.22 1.02 -12.40
C ALA A 101 9.86 2.27 -11.61
N ASP A 102 9.94 2.15 -10.30
CA ASP A 102 9.68 3.19 -9.32
C ASP A 102 10.99 3.61 -8.66
N PHE A 103 11.37 4.87 -8.87
CA PHE A 103 12.63 5.42 -8.36
C PHE A 103 12.33 6.42 -7.25
N ILE A 104 12.56 6.02 -6.00
CA ILE A 104 12.40 6.84 -4.80
C ILE A 104 13.70 7.61 -4.56
N PHE A 105 13.64 8.94 -4.47
CA PHE A 105 14.83 9.78 -4.26
C PHE A 105 14.93 10.22 -2.81
N LEU A 106 16.09 9.94 -2.21
CA LEU A 106 16.47 10.44 -0.90
C LEU A 106 17.75 11.28 -1.03
N GLN A 107 17.77 12.42 -0.33
CA GLN A 107 18.96 13.26 -0.28
C GLN A 107 20.09 12.52 0.45
N ALA A 108 21.25 12.37 -0.19
CA ALA A 108 22.34 11.58 0.35
C ALA A 108 22.89 12.15 1.67
N GLU A 109 22.87 13.48 1.84
CA GLU A 109 23.26 14.17 3.07
C GLU A 109 22.30 13.90 4.23
N ASN A 110 21.10 13.43 3.96
CA ASN A 110 20.07 13.11 4.96
C ASN A 110 19.68 11.63 4.91
N ILE A 111 20.66 10.74 5.05
CA ILE A 111 20.46 9.29 5.02
C ILE A 111 19.50 8.81 6.11
N SER A 112 19.35 9.55 7.22
CA SER A 112 18.43 9.19 8.28
C SER A 112 16.98 9.06 7.82
N ARG A 113 16.60 9.67 6.70
CA ARG A 113 15.27 9.50 6.10
C ARG A 113 14.98 8.08 5.65
N ILE A 114 15.96 7.21 5.50
CA ILE A 114 15.74 5.77 5.24
C ILE A 114 14.92 5.09 6.35
N TYR A 115 14.95 5.61 7.59
CA TYR A 115 14.11 5.11 8.67
C TYR A 115 12.61 5.29 8.43
N GLU A 116 12.23 6.26 7.59
CA GLU A 116 10.84 6.46 7.15
C GLU A 116 10.36 5.29 6.25
N LEU A 117 11.30 4.57 5.62
CA LEU A 117 11.06 3.41 4.75
C LEU A 117 11.42 2.07 5.45
N SER A 118 11.62 2.08 6.78
CA SER A 118 12.06 0.90 7.53
C SER A 118 11.13 -0.31 7.36
N GLU A 119 9.81 -0.10 7.26
CA GLU A 119 8.83 -1.16 7.05
C GLU A 119 9.04 -1.87 5.70
N ILE A 120 9.39 -1.12 4.65
CA ILE A 120 9.64 -1.65 3.31
C ILE A 120 11.01 -2.34 3.26
N VAL A 121 12.05 -1.66 3.76
CA VAL A 121 13.43 -2.16 3.74
C VAL A 121 13.60 -3.43 4.60
N SER A 122 12.87 -3.52 5.73
CA SER A 122 12.92 -4.71 6.60
C SER A 122 12.32 -5.96 5.96
N ARG A 123 11.42 -5.81 4.99
CA ARG A 123 10.87 -6.95 4.25
C ARG A 123 11.91 -7.60 3.32
N SER A 124 12.62 -6.81 2.56
CA SER A 124 13.76 -7.22 1.74
C SER A 124 14.43 -6.01 1.10
N TYR A 125 15.75 -6.05 0.99
CA TYR A 125 16.53 -5.11 0.21
C TYR A 125 17.76 -5.77 -0.40
N LYS A 126 18.32 -5.13 -1.43
CA LYS A 126 19.59 -5.51 -2.03
C LYS A 126 20.39 -4.27 -2.39
N MET A 127 21.58 -4.13 -1.81
CA MET A 127 22.47 -3.05 -2.18
C MET A 127 22.98 -3.29 -3.61
N LEU A 128 22.72 -2.37 -4.52
CA LEU A 128 23.18 -2.40 -5.90
C LEU A 128 24.50 -1.62 -6.08
N LEU A 129 24.57 -0.45 -5.44
CA LEU A 129 25.74 0.43 -5.47
C LEU A 129 25.87 1.16 -4.13
N ASP A 130 27.10 1.28 -3.62
CA ASP A 130 27.41 2.07 -2.42
C ASP A 130 28.76 2.76 -2.57
N LYS A 131 28.76 4.08 -2.70
CA LYS A 131 29.94 4.94 -2.79
C LYS A 131 30.27 5.65 -1.48
N THR A 132 29.44 5.46 -0.45
CA THR A 132 29.46 6.28 0.78
C THR A 132 29.44 5.48 2.07
N ASN A 133 29.51 4.14 1.99
CA ASN A 133 29.41 3.22 3.13
C ASN A 133 28.03 3.30 3.85
N PHE A 134 26.95 3.41 3.08
CA PHE A 134 25.59 3.39 3.62
C PHE A 134 25.08 1.98 3.96
N THR A 135 25.78 0.93 3.50
CA THR A 135 25.39 -0.47 3.69
C THR A 135 25.08 -0.82 5.15
N ASP A 136 25.92 -0.39 6.09
CA ASP A 136 25.72 -0.71 7.52
C ASP A 136 24.49 0.00 8.09
N ILE A 137 24.20 1.23 7.64
CA ILE A 137 23.02 1.98 8.07
C ILE A 137 21.75 1.31 7.54
N ILE A 138 21.74 0.92 6.26
CA ILE A 138 20.59 0.26 5.63
C ILE A 138 20.34 -1.11 6.27
N LYS A 139 21.41 -1.86 6.56
CA LYS A 139 21.32 -3.10 7.30
C LYS A 139 20.68 -2.90 8.69
N HIS A 140 21.14 -1.90 9.43
CA HIS A 140 20.56 -1.57 10.74
C HIS A 140 19.06 -1.20 10.64
N VAL A 141 18.70 -0.43 9.62
CA VAL A 141 17.27 -0.08 9.34
C VAL A 141 16.45 -1.33 9.04
N ALA A 142 16.97 -2.24 8.22
CA ALA A 142 16.31 -3.50 7.91
C ALA A 142 16.11 -4.38 9.15
N GLU A 143 17.09 -4.43 10.03
CA GLU A 143 17.03 -5.18 11.29
C GLU A 143 16.13 -4.50 12.35
N SER A 144 15.83 -3.22 12.19
CA SER A 144 14.96 -2.44 13.08
C SER A 144 13.47 -2.47 12.72
N GLY A 145 13.08 -3.34 11.79
CA GLY A 145 11.67 -3.54 11.42
C GLY A 145 10.81 -3.77 12.66
N LYS A 146 9.77 -2.95 12.82
CA LYS A 146 8.91 -3.02 14.00
C LYS A 146 7.76 -4.00 13.74
N PRO A 147 7.44 -4.89 14.70
CA PRO A 147 6.20 -5.65 14.63
C PRO A 147 5.02 -4.69 14.63
N PHE A 148 3.87 -5.17 14.15
CA PHE A 148 2.64 -4.41 14.20
C PHE A 148 2.37 -3.86 15.61
N ALA A 149 2.14 -2.56 15.70
CA ALA A 149 1.78 -1.94 16.97
C ALA A 149 0.25 -1.98 17.14
N ILE A 150 -0.21 -2.66 18.19
CA ILE A 150 -1.63 -2.64 18.55
C ILE A 150 -2.03 -1.17 18.80
N PRO A 151 -3.07 -0.65 18.11
CA PRO A 151 -3.49 0.74 18.28
C PRO A 151 -3.96 0.99 19.72
N LEU A 152 -3.92 2.23 20.16
CA LEU A 152 -4.57 2.60 21.42
C LEU A 152 -6.09 2.40 21.30
N GLU A 153 -6.74 2.12 22.43
CA GLU A 153 -8.20 1.90 22.44
C GLU A 153 -8.99 3.06 21.85
N ASN A 154 -8.57 4.30 22.11
CA ASN A 154 -9.20 5.48 21.54
C ASN A 154 -9.02 5.59 20.02
N GLU A 155 -7.90 5.14 19.47
CA GLU A 155 -7.66 5.09 18.02
C GLU A 155 -8.54 4.04 17.35
N PHE A 156 -8.64 2.86 17.98
CA PHE A 156 -9.55 1.79 17.57
C PHE A 156 -11.01 2.25 17.55
N GLN A 157 -11.47 2.88 18.65
CA GLN A 157 -12.83 3.39 18.78
C GLN A 157 -13.11 4.53 17.77
N ASN A 158 -12.11 5.37 17.49
CA ASN A 158 -12.24 6.44 16.50
C ASN A 158 -12.46 5.87 15.08
N LEU A 159 -11.70 4.86 14.68
CA LEU A 159 -11.87 4.18 13.39
C LEU A 159 -13.31 3.64 13.25
N ILE A 160 -13.84 3.01 14.30
CA ILE A 160 -15.20 2.46 14.28
C ILE A 160 -16.24 3.58 14.21
N SER A 161 -16.06 4.65 14.97
CA SER A 161 -16.99 5.78 14.96
C SER A 161 -16.99 6.52 13.63
N GLU A 162 -15.83 6.66 13.00
CA GLU A 162 -15.67 7.22 11.67
C GLU A 162 -16.38 6.36 10.61
N PHE A 163 -16.26 5.04 10.68
CA PHE A 163 -16.98 4.14 9.79
C PHE A 163 -18.50 4.34 9.90
N TRP A 164 -19.05 4.34 11.11
CA TRP A 164 -20.50 4.54 11.33
C TRP A 164 -20.99 5.92 10.92
N PHE A 165 -20.16 6.95 11.05
CA PHE A 165 -20.46 8.29 10.50
C PHE A 165 -20.63 8.22 8.98
N HIS A 166 -19.73 7.54 8.27
CA HIS A 166 -19.77 7.45 6.82
C HIS A 166 -20.87 6.56 6.28
N VAL A 167 -21.39 5.61 7.04
CA VAL A 167 -22.63 4.89 6.74
C VAL A 167 -23.79 5.88 6.55
N ILE A 168 -24.01 6.77 7.51
CA ILE A 168 -25.07 7.78 7.44
C ILE A 168 -24.78 8.79 6.34
N TRP A 169 -23.54 9.24 6.24
CA TRP A 169 -23.11 10.23 5.24
C TRP A 169 -23.36 9.74 3.82
N SER A 170 -22.92 8.52 3.48
CA SER A 170 -23.10 7.95 2.15
C SER A 170 -24.58 7.75 1.80
N ALA A 171 -25.39 7.27 2.72
CA ALA A 171 -26.82 7.13 2.51
C ALA A 171 -27.52 8.48 2.28
N LYS A 172 -27.14 9.54 3.01
CA LYS A 172 -27.61 10.90 2.73
C LYS A 172 -27.23 11.36 1.32
N LYS A 173 -26.05 10.98 0.82
CA LYS A 173 -25.64 11.30 -0.56
C LYS A 173 -26.51 10.60 -1.59
N VAL A 174 -26.85 9.33 -1.37
CA VAL A 174 -27.83 8.61 -2.22
C VAL A 174 -29.16 9.34 -2.24
N MET A 175 -29.74 9.66 -1.07
CA MET A 175 -31.03 10.33 -0.97
C MET A 175 -31.07 11.71 -1.62
N ARG A 176 -29.93 12.37 -1.77
CA ARG A 176 -29.80 13.67 -2.47
C ARG A 176 -29.52 13.53 -3.96
N GLY A 177 -29.42 12.29 -4.49
CA GLY A 177 -29.05 12.04 -5.88
C GLY A 177 -27.56 12.23 -6.18
N GLU A 178 -26.74 12.42 -5.16
CA GLU A 178 -25.28 12.60 -5.27
C GLU A 178 -24.58 11.22 -5.36
N ARG A 179 -24.99 10.43 -6.35
CA ARG A 179 -24.60 9.01 -6.50
C ARG A 179 -23.09 8.81 -6.62
N TRP A 180 -22.39 9.68 -7.36
CA TRP A 180 -20.95 9.63 -7.49
C TRP A 180 -20.25 9.73 -6.12
N SER A 181 -20.64 10.72 -5.32
CA SER A 181 -20.07 10.91 -3.98
C SER A 181 -20.38 9.74 -3.05
N ALA A 182 -21.58 9.16 -3.16
CA ALA A 182 -21.99 8.02 -2.36
C ALA A 182 -21.15 6.78 -2.67
N ILE A 183 -21.03 6.40 -3.94
CA ILE A 183 -20.28 5.20 -4.35
C ILE A 183 -18.77 5.36 -4.05
N THR A 184 -18.21 6.54 -4.29
CA THR A 184 -16.80 6.81 -3.96
C THR A 184 -16.52 6.67 -2.47
N CYS A 185 -17.48 7.08 -1.61
CA CYS A 185 -17.36 6.87 -0.18
C CYS A 185 -17.47 5.38 0.18
N VAL A 186 -18.48 4.68 -0.34
CA VAL A 186 -18.73 3.27 0.00
C VAL A 186 -17.62 2.35 -0.51
N ASP A 187 -17.21 2.51 -1.78
CA ASP A 187 -16.24 1.60 -2.42
C ASP A 187 -14.78 2.05 -2.30
N GLY A 188 -14.53 3.29 -1.86
CA GLY A 188 -13.20 3.80 -1.55
C GLY A 188 -13.01 3.94 -0.03
N HIS A 189 -13.39 5.09 0.51
CA HIS A 189 -13.08 5.47 1.91
C HIS A 189 -13.54 4.44 2.95
N MET A 190 -14.77 3.92 2.84
CA MET A 190 -15.24 2.88 3.77
C MET A 190 -14.51 1.54 3.59
N LYS A 191 -13.98 1.26 2.38
CA LYS A 191 -13.15 0.06 2.15
C LYS A 191 -11.74 0.21 2.72
N GLU A 192 -11.17 1.42 2.72
CA GLU A 192 -9.91 1.69 3.41
C GLU A 192 -10.04 1.46 4.92
N MET A 193 -11.14 1.93 5.52
CA MET A 193 -11.44 1.67 6.94
C MET A 193 -11.67 0.18 7.21
N LEU A 194 -12.38 -0.52 6.31
CA LEU A 194 -12.58 -1.96 6.42
C LEU A 194 -11.25 -2.71 6.32
N LEU A 195 -10.40 -2.37 5.35
CA LEU A 195 -9.08 -2.98 5.21
C LEU A 195 -8.26 -2.82 6.49
N LYS A 196 -8.23 -1.60 7.05
CA LYS A 196 -7.55 -1.34 8.32
C LYS A 196 -8.10 -2.19 9.47
N MET A 197 -9.40 -2.35 9.54
CA MET A 197 -10.04 -3.21 10.55
C MET A 197 -9.74 -4.70 10.32
N LEU A 198 -9.64 -5.14 9.05
CA LEU A 198 -9.24 -6.52 8.73
C LEU A 198 -7.79 -6.81 9.10
N GLU A 199 -6.88 -5.84 8.93
CA GLU A 199 -5.51 -5.94 9.43
C GLU A 199 -5.53 -6.09 10.96
N TYR A 200 -6.29 -5.26 11.68
CA TYR A 200 -6.45 -5.36 13.14
C TYR A 200 -7.02 -6.71 13.56
N TYR A 201 -8.04 -7.19 12.86
CA TYR A 201 -8.65 -8.49 13.10
C TYR A 201 -7.66 -9.64 12.94
N SER A 202 -6.91 -9.65 11.85
CA SER A 202 -5.89 -10.68 11.60
C SER A 202 -4.80 -10.67 12.67
N HIS A 203 -4.31 -9.50 13.09
CA HIS A 203 -3.36 -9.39 14.19
C HIS A 203 -3.96 -9.80 15.56
N ALA A 204 -5.24 -9.55 15.78
CA ALA A 204 -5.92 -10.00 17.00
C ALA A 204 -6.10 -11.52 17.06
N LEU A 205 -6.21 -12.18 15.91
CA LEU A 205 -6.31 -13.64 15.81
C LEU A 205 -4.97 -14.35 15.85
N HIS A 206 -3.97 -13.84 15.12
CA HIS A 206 -2.73 -14.56 14.81
C HIS A 206 -1.49 -13.98 15.50
N GLY A 207 -1.62 -12.80 16.15
CA GLY A 207 -0.51 -12.12 16.81
C GLY A 207 0.11 -11.00 15.97
N THR A 208 0.94 -10.18 16.63
CA THR A 208 1.53 -8.96 16.04
C THR A 208 2.57 -9.21 14.96
N ASP A 209 3.11 -10.42 14.89
CA ASP A 209 4.10 -10.83 13.88
C ASP A 209 3.45 -11.41 12.62
N TYR A 210 2.11 -11.50 12.58
CA TYR A 210 1.40 -12.00 11.41
C TYR A 210 1.51 -11.01 10.26
N ASP A 211 1.86 -11.48 9.05
CA ASP A 211 2.07 -10.59 7.92
C ASP A 211 0.77 -10.34 7.15
N THR A 212 0.18 -9.16 7.33
CA THR A 212 -1.00 -8.70 6.60
C THR A 212 -0.67 -7.97 5.30
N TRP A 213 0.61 -7.93 4.93
CA TRP A 213 1.10 -7.18 3.79
C TRP A 213 0.68 -5.69 3.79
N HIS A 214 1.21 -4.92 2.84
CA HIS A 214 0.91 -3.50 2.72
C HIS A 214 -0.27 -3.28 1.77
N SER A 215 -1.19 -2.38 2.13
CA SER A 215 -2.31 -1.92 1.28
C SER A 215 -3.19 -3.03 0.71
N GLY A 216 -3.45 -4.09 1.49
CA GLY A 216 -4.32 -5.19 1.08
C GLY A 216 -3.71 -6.14 0.04
N ARG A 217 -2.42 -6.03 -0.25
CA ARG A 217 -1.73 -7.02 -1.12
C ARG A 217 -1.94 -8.42 -0.57
N PHE A 218 -2.29 -9.37 -1.44
CA PHE A 218 -2.52 -10.76 -1.08
C PHE A 218 -3.57 -10.98 0.02
N ILE A 219 -4.56 -10.09 0.13
CA ILE A 219 -5.62 -10.19 1.15
C ILE A 219 -6.34 -11.53 1.12
N GLU A 220 -6.46 -12.17 -0.04
CA GLU A 220 -7.02 -13.51 -0.22
C GLU A 220 -6.18 -14.61 0.43
N GLN A 221 -4.93 -14.33 0.82
CA GLN A 221 -4.03 -15.28 1.46
C GLN A 221 -3.94 -15.08 2.97
N TRP A 222 -4.08 -13.84 3.46
CA TRP A 222 -3.91 -13.54 4.88
C TRP A 222 -5.22 -13.26 5.63
N ALA A 223 -6.29 -12.83 4.94
CA ALA A 223 -7.60 -12.70 5.59
C ALA A 223 -8.27 -14.06 5.77
N GLU A 224 -9.13 -14.15 6.78
CA GLU A 224 -9.93 -15.35 7.01
C GLU A 224 -10.81 -15.67 5.78
N GLN A 225 -10.90 -16.94 5.42
CA GLN A 225 -11.61 -17.38 4.20
C GLN A 225 -13.05 -16.86 4.13
N TRP A 226 -13.78 -16.84 5.26
CA TRP A 226 -15.15 -16.34 5.32
C TRP A 226 -15.25 -14.83 5.04
N VAL A 227 -14.19 -14.07 5.34
CA VAL A 227 -14.08 -12.63 5.00
C VAL A 227 -13.93 -12.46 3.50
N VAL A 228 -13.02 -13.24 2.89
CA VAL A 228 -12.78 -13.22 1.44
C VAL A 228 -14.05 -13.57 0.66
N GLU A 229 -14.85 -14.51 1.14
CA GLU A 229 -16.12 -14.90 0.53
C GLU A 229 -17.13 -13.75 0.50
N GLU A 230 -17.08 -12.81 1.44
CA GLU A 230 -17.96 -11.63 1.48
C GLU A 230 -17.53 -10.55 0.48
N PHE A 231 -16.30 -10.53 -0.02
CA PHE A 231 -15.81 -9.44 -0.88
C PHE A 231 -16.63 -9.25 -2.16
N GLN A 232 -17.19 -10.30 -2.73
CA GLN A 232 -18.06 -10.20 -3.89
C GLN A 232 -19.34 -9.40 -3.65
N ASN A 233 -19.74 -9.21 -2.38
CA ASN A 233 -21.00 -8.58 -1.98
C ASN A 233 -20.83 -7.13 -1.45
N ILE A 234 -19.58 -6.70 -1.19
CA ILE A 234 -19.33 -5.40 -0.56
C ILE A 234 -19.11 -4.26 -1.55
N TYR A 235 -18.95 -4.54 -2.84
CA TYR A 235 -18.80 -3.53 -3.89
C TYR A 235 -20.10 -3.26 -4.61
N ALA A 236 -20.31 -1.99 -5.00
CA ALA A 236 -21.57 -1.52 -5.55
C ALA A 236 -21.58 -1.41 -7.07
N GLY A 237 -22.67 -1.79 -7.72
CA GLY A 237 -23.02 -1.27 -9.03
C GLY A 237 -23.45 0.21 -8.95
N TYR A 238 -23.40 0.96 -10.08
CA TYR A 238 -23.74 2.38 -10.15
C TYR A 238 -25.25 2.61 -10.14
N SER A 239 -25.95 2.16 -9.10
CA SER A 239 -27.35 2.44 -8.83
C SER A 239 -27.57 2.71 -7.34
N ASP A 240 -28.63 3.47 -7.01
CA ASP A 240 -28.96 3.75 -5.60
C ASP A 240 -29.17 2.46 -4.82
N LYS A 241 -29.88 1.50 -5.43
CA LYS A 241 -30.16 0.19 -4.83
C LYS A 241 -28.89 -0.61 -4.56
N ASP A 242 -27.95 -0.64 -5.51
CA ASP A 242 -26.71 -1.40 -5.37
C ASP A 242 -25.78 -0.77 -4.34
N ILE A 243 -25.71 0.58 -4.31
CA ILE A 243 -24.94 1.32 -3.31
C ILE A 243 -25.48 1.02 -1.91
N MET A 244 -26.77 1.09 -1.70
CA MET A 244 -27.38 0.80 -0.40
C MET A 244 -27.18 -0.65 0.01
N LYS A 245 -27.32 -1.61 -0.92
CA LYS A 245 -27.09 -3.04 -0.66
C LYS A 245 -25.61 -3.29 -0.26
N ALA A 246 -24.65 -2.78 -1.01
CA ALA A 246 -23.22 -2.91 -0.71
C ALA A 246 -22.87 -2.28 0.64
N THR A 247 -23.51 -1.13 0.97
CA THR A 247 -23.34 -0.51 2.29
C THR A 247 -23.78 -1.46 3.41
N VAL A 248 -24.96 -2.09 3.31
CA VAL A 248 -25.45 -3.06 4.32
C VAL A 248 -24.47 -4.22 4.50
N THR A 249 -23.99 -4.80 3.41
CA THR A 249 -23.04 -5.93 3.49
C THR A 249 -21.71 -5.48 4.13
N THR A 250 -21.21 -4.29 3.75
CA THR A 250 -20.01 -3.71 4.35
C THR A 250 -20.20 -3.44 5.85
N MET A 251 -21.35 -2.90 6.26
CA MET A 251 -21.69 -2.69 7.68
C MET A 251 -21.64 -3.99 8.48
N ASN A 252 -22.24 -5.05 7.96
CA ASN A 252 -22.30 -6.33 8.65
C ASN A 252 -20.91 -6.96 8.81
N LEU A 253 -20.10 -6.93 7.73
CA LEU A 253 -18.73 -7.41 7.77
C LEU A 253 -17.89 -6.61 8.75
N PHE A 254 -17.90 -5.27 8.63
CA PHE A 254 -17.14 -4.37 9.51
C PHE A 254 -17.52 -4.55 10.98
N ARG A 255 -18.81 -4.61 11.29
CA ARG A 255 -19.30 -4.87 12.65
C ARG A 255 -18.74 -6.16 13.22
N LYS A 256 -18.86 -7.27 12.47
CA LYS A 256 -18.43 -8.57 12.93
C LYS A 256 -16.96 -8.59 13.27
N VAL A 257 -16.10 -8.16 12.35
CA VAL A 257 -14.65 -8.13 12.59
C VAL A 257 -14.25 -7.15 13.70
N SER A 258 -14.92 -6.00 13.80
CA SER A 258 -14.63 -5.00 14.84
C SER A 258 -15.00 -5.48 16.24
N VAL A 259 -16.16 -6.14 16.39
CA VAL A 259 -16.60 -6.70 17.70
C VAL A 259 -15.64 -7.81 18.13
N GLU A 260 -15.32 -8.75 17.24
CA GLU A 260 -14.38 -9.83 17.54
C GLU A 260 -12.98 -9.31 17.87
N THR A 261 -12.52 -8.25 17.20
CA THR A 261 -11.24 -7.58 17.50
C THR A 261 -11.27 -6.91 18.88
N ALA A 262 -12.36 -6.19 19.19
CA ALA A 262 -12.55 -5.56 20.49
C ALA A 262 -12.49 -6.58 21.63
N ASP A 263 -13.17 -7.70 21.49
CA ASP A 263 -13.16 -8.79 22.47
C ASP A 263 -11.75 -9.37 22.67
N LYS A 264 -10.98 -9.58 21.59
CA LYS A 264 -9.61 -10.10 21.66
C LYS A 264 -8.64 -9.16 22.33
N TRP A 265 -8.77 -7.85 22.08
CA TRP A 265 -7.89 -6.82 22.67
C TRP A 265 -8.41 -6.28 24.00
N ASN A 266 -9.59 -6.76 24.48
CA ASN A 266 -10.27 -6.26 25.66
C ASN A 266 -10.57 -4.75 25.59
N TYR A 267 -11.01 -4.29 24.41
CA TYR A 267 -11.43 -2.92 24.13
C TYR A 267 -12.95 -2.79 24.15
N GLN A 268 -13.44 -1.58 24.40
CA GLN A 268 -14.87 -1.28 24.34
C GLN A 268 -15.29 -1.01 22.91
N TYR A 269 -16.26 -1.80 22.39
CA TYR A 269 -16.88 -1.52 21.11
C TYR A 269 -17.87 -0.35 21.23
N PRO A 270 -17.87 0.66 20.29
CA PRO A 270 -18.79 1.81 20.34
C PRO A 270 -20.23 1.44 19.92
N VAL A 271 -20.94 0.68 20.75
CA VAL A 271 -22.30 0.16 20.49
C VAL A 271 -23.30 1.28 20.14
N VAL A 272 -23.16 2.45 20.77
CA VAL A 272 -24.08 3.59 20.56
C VAL A 272 -24.00 4.10 19.14
N SER A 273 -22.80 4.25 18.59
CA SER A 273 -22.58 4.71 17.21
C SER A 273 -23.15 3.73 16.19
N ASP A 274 -22.86 2.44 16.38
CA ASP A 274 -23.37 1.35 15.55
C ASP A 274 -24.92 1.32 15.55
N LYS A 275 -25.50 1.26 16.72
CA LYS A 275 -26.96 1.18 16.87
C LYS A 275 -27.65 2.39 16.21
N TYR A 276 -27.17 3.59 16.49
CA TYR A 276 -27.72 4.82 15.93
C TYR A 276 -27.64 4.83 14.40
N ALA A 277 -26.46 4.52 13.84
CA ALA A 277 -26.27 4.51 12.40
C ALA A 277 -27.11 3.43 11.70
N THR A 278 -27.19 2.24 12.28
CA THR A 278 -27.99 1.13 11.76
C THR A 278 -29.47 1.42 11.78
N GLU A 279 -30.00 1.93 12.89
CA GLU A 279 -31.43 2.29 13.01
C GLU A 279 -31.79 3.41 12.01
N TRP A 280 -30.95 4.44 11.91
CA TRP A 280 -31.17 5.53 10.98
C TRP A 280 -31.13 5.05 9.52
N PHE A 281 -30.16 4.23 9.14
CA PHE A 281 -30.03 3.68 7.80
C PHE A 281 -31.22 2.81 7.42
N ASN A 282 -31.67 1.92 8.31
CA ASN A 282 -32.80 1.03 8.07
C ASN A 282 -34.11 1.81 7.86
N ASN A 283 -34.30 2.93 8.57
CA ASN A 283 -35.49 3.76 8.40
C ASN A 283 -35.61 4.42 7.02
N ILE A 284 -34.54 4.50 6.26
CA ILE A 284 -34.54 5.11 4.91
C ILE A 284 -34.38 4.08 3.79
N TYR A 285 -33.90 2.87 4.10
CA TYR A 285 -33.62 1.83 3.11
C TYR A 285 -34.75 0.78 3.02
N LEU A 286 -35.36 0.44 4.14
CA LEU A 286 -36.48 -0.48 4.25
C LEU A 286 -37.82 0.26 4.14
#